data_6268c320d797c1603d4a54113b22d0d0
#
_entry.id   6268c320d797c1603d4a54113b22d0d0
#
_cell.length_a   1.000
_cell.length_b   1.000
_cell.length_c   1.000
_cell.angle_alpha   90.00
_cell.angle_beta   90.00
_cell.angle_gamma   90.00
#
_symmetry.space_group_name_H-M   'P 1'
#
loop_
_entity.id
_entity.type
_entity.pdbx_description
1 polymer ?
#
loop_
_entity_poly.entity_id
_entity_poly.type
_entity_poly.pdbx_seq_one_letter_code
_entity_poly.pdbx_strand_id
1 'polypeptide(L)'
;IHVLYDSEKGRDWTKEVVKRGERVLEWLTTKFGEYPYPQVTITHAMIGGGMEYPMLVMNGSSSEGLIAHEIGHIWFYGILGNNEHEEAWLDEGFTTFQTGWYMMNQYPPDGHGGSSNDLFGKMMFLQKLLTSNSLVESAQWDVARFVTSGYNTPIAGSSRKSPGYSVYGYNAYSKPAMMLYNLRGYLGEERFLSAM
;
A
#
# COMPACT_ATOMS: atom_id res chain seq x y z
N ILE A 1 1.77 19.20 4.83
CA ILE A 1 2.72 18.07 4.81
C ILE A 1 4.07 18.56 5.28
N HIS A 2 4.71 17.85 6.19
CA HIS A 2 6.10 18.03 6.59
C HIS A 2 6.92 16.86 6.06
N VAL A 3 8.15 17.12 5.62
CA VAL A 3 9.08 16.07 5.19
C VAL A 3 10.38 16.21 5.98
N LEU A 4 10.76 15.14 6.67
CA LEU A 4 11.99 15.04 7.43
C LEU A 4 12.89 13.98 6.79
N TYR A 5 14.12 14.34 6.47
CA TYR A 5 15.05 13.43 5.80
C TYR A 5 16.50 13.75 6.17
N ASP A 6 17.35 12.77 6.00
CA ASP A 6 18.79 12.96 6.08
C ASP A 6 19.30 13.77 4.87
N SER A 7 20.08 14.81 5.11
CA SER A 7 20.63 15.70 4.08
C SER A 7 21.42 14.96 2.98
N GLU A 8 21.95 13.77 3.27
CA GLU A 8 22.67 12.95 2.30
C GLU A 8 21.76 12.24 1.29
N LYS A 9 20.45 12.17 1.55
CA LYS A 9 19.47 11.43 0.70
C LYS A 9 18.99 12.18 -0.53
N GLY A 10 19.32 13.45 -0.64
CA GLY A 10 19.27 14.18 -1.89
C GLY A 10 17.90 14.68 -2.36
N ARG A 11 17.83 14.97 -3.66
CA ARG A 11 16.78 15.74 -4.32
C ARG A 11 15.38 15.16 -4.22
N ASP A 12 15.25 13.84 -4.22
CA ASP A 12 13.93 13.17 -4.22
C ASP A 12 13.17 13.47 -2.94
N TRP A 13 13.84 13.48 -1.80
CA TRP A 13 13.23 13.79 -0.52
C TRP A 13 12.83 15.25 -0.40
N THR A 14 13.57 16.19 -1.00
CA THR A 14 13.27 17.62 -0.90
C THR A 14 12.11 18.07 -1.78
N LYS A 15 11.90 17.45 -2.92
CA LYS A 15 10.95 17.97 -3.93
C LYS A 15 9.86 16.95 -4.29
N GLU A 16 10.23 15.70 -4.49
CA GLU A 16 9.30 14.71 -5.00
C GLU A 16 8.41 14.13 -3.90
N VAL A 17 8.94 13.92 -2.69
CA VAL A 17 8.17 13.32 -1.59
C VAL A 17 6.97 14.20 -1.20
N VAL A 18 7.14 15.52 -1.14
CA VAL A 18 6.01 16.45 -0.86
C VAL A 18 4.92 16.30 -1.90
N LYS A 19 5.28 16.36 -3.19
CA LYS A 19 4.31 16.24 -4.29
C LYS A 19 3.62 14.88 -4.32
N ARG A 20 4.36 13.81 -4.03
CA ARG A 20 3.81 12.44 -3.93
C ARG A 20 2.81 12.37 -2.78
N GLY A 21 3.17 12.88 -1.61
CA GLY A 21 2.28 12.95 -0.45
C GLY A 21 1.02 13.77 -0.70
N GLU A 22 1.12 14.91 -1.40
CA GLU A 22 -0.03 15.73 -1.78
C GLU A 22 -1.01 14.97 -2.68
N ARG A 23 -0.52 14.31 -3.74
CA ARG A 23 -1.36 13.50 -4.63
C ARG A 23 -2.01 12.33 -3.91
N VAL A 24 -1.26 11.66 -3.04
CA VAL A 24 -1.77 10.56 -2.23
C VAL A 24 -2.91 11.01 -1.31
N LEU A 25 -2.69 12.08 -0.56
CA LEU A 25 -3.71 12.63 0.35
C LEU A 25 -4.95 13.09 -0.40
N GLU A 26 -4.80 13.77 -1.53
CA GLU A 26 -5.92 14.22 -2.36
C GLU A 26 -6.74 13.02 -2.86
N TRP A 27 -6.08 11.99 -3.35
CA TRP A 27 -6.76 10.80 -3.84
C TRP A 27 -7.47 10.03 -2.72
N LEU A 28 -6.80 9.79 -1.59
CA LEU A 28 -7.38 9.11 -0.44
C LEU A 28 -8.58 9.88 0.11
N THR A 29 -8.45 11.20 0.25
CA THR A 29 -9.56 12.07 0.69
C THR A 29 -10.76 11.99 -0.26
N THR A 30 -10.51 11.95 -1.58
CA THR A 30 -11.58 11.85 -2.58
C THR A 30 -12.30 10.51 -2.52
N LYS A 31 -11.58 9.43 -2.19
CA LYS A 31 -12.14 8.07 -2.20
C LYS A 31 -12.74 7.64 -0.86
N PHE A 32 -12.12 8.01 0.24
CA PHE A 32 -12.40 7.45 1.57
C PHE A 32 -12.77 8.50 2.63
N GLY A 33 -12.92 9.77 2.23
CA GLY A 33 -13.28 10.85 3.14
C GLY A 33 -12.10 11.71 3.62
N GLU A 34 -12.42 12.77 4.35
CA GLU A 34 -11.43 13.76 4.75
C GLU A 34 -10.33 13.21 5.68
N TYR A 35 -9.11 13.67 5.46
CA TYR A 35 -7.99 13.42 6.38
C TYR A 35 -8.27 14.07 7.73
N PRO A 36 -8.35 13.32 8.84
CA PRO A 36 -8.90 13.84 10.11
C PRO A 36 -7.89 14.62 10.96
N TYR A 37 -6.63 14.65 10.57
CA TYR A 37 -5.57 15.26 11.38
C TYR A 37 -5.08 16.59 10.80
N PRO A 38 -4.51 17.49 11.63
CA PRO A 38 -4.09 18.81 11.17
C PRO A 38 -2.85 18.78 10.28
N GLN A 39 -2.08 17.70 10.29
CA GLN A 39 -0.85 17.57 9.52
C GLN A 39 -0.44 16.11 9.33
N VAL A 40 0.41 15.83 8.34
CA VAL A 40 1.16 14.59 8.20
C VAL A 40 2.65 14.89 8.03
N THR A 41 3.47 14.14 8.72
CA THR A 41 4.93 14.17 8.54
C THR A 41 5.37 12.89 7.85
N ILE A 42 6.08 13.01 6.75
CA ILE A 42 6.72 11.90 6.04
C ILE A 42 8.21 11.95 6.39
N THR A 43 8.71 10.96 7.11
CA THR A 43 10.11 10.93 7.51
C THR A 43 10.87 9.78 6.85
N HIS A 44 12.10 10.07 6.41
CA HIS A 44 13.02 9.02 6.01
C HIS A 44 13.42 8.17 7.24
N ALA A 45 13.30 6.87 7.11
CA ALA A 45 13.67 5.92 8.14
C ALA A 45 14.81 5.00 7.68
N MET A 46 15.61 4.54 8.62
CA MET A 46 16.70 3.57 8.39
C MET A 46 16.19 2.13 8.44
N ILE A 47 14.92 1.90 8.05
CA ILE A 47 14.27 0.59 8.01
C ILE A 47 13.94 0.22 6.55
N GLY A 48 13.91 -1.06 6.25
CA GLY A 48 13.38 -1.54 4.98
C GLY A 48 11.85 -1.61 5.07
N GLY A 49 11.15 -0.85 4.23
CA GLY A 49 9.70 -0.69 4.29
C GLY A 49 9.29 0.62 4.95
N GLY A 50 8.17 0.64 5.65
CA GLY A 50 7.69 1.82 6.35
C GLY A 50 7.06 1.50 7.70
N MET A 51 6.47 2.53 8.32
CA MET A 51 5.72 2.44 9.57
C MET A 51 4.73 3.62 9.66
N GLU A 52 3.52 3.32 10.01
CA GLU A 52 2.33 4.15 9.87
C GLU A 52 1.94 4.94 11.14
N TYR A 53 2.87 5.36 11.96
CA TYR A 53 2.50 6.13 13.17
C TYR A 53 1.57 7.30 12.85
N PRO A 54 0.54 7.54 13.69
CA PRO A 54 -0.40 8.63 13.47
C PRO A 54 0.29 9.98 13.27
N MET A 55 -0.05 10.67 12.17
CA MET A 55 0.54 11.95 11.77
C MET A 55 2.04 11.94 11.46
N LEU A 56 2.74 10.80 11.60
CA LEU A 56 4.16 10.66 11.31
C LEU A 56 4.44 9.31 10.68
N VAL A 57 4.45 9.24 9.37
CA VAL A 57 4.77 8.03 8.64
C VAL A 57 6.28 7.93 8.37
N MET A 58 6.82 6.75 8.57
CA MET A 58 8.25 6.47 8.36
C MET A 58 8.42 5.69 7.05
N ASN A 59 9.30 6.15 6.19
CA ASN A 59 9.51 5.55 4.88
C ASN A 59 10.99 5.24 4.64
N GLY A 60 11.32 4.00 4.35
CA GLY A 60 12.69 3.58 4.00
C GLY A 60 13.13 4.02 2.61
N SER A 61 12.19 4.51 1.78
CA SER A 61 12.46 5.06 0.46
C SER A 61 11.50 6.20 0.12
N SER A 62 11.85 6.98 -0.90
CA SER A 62 11.00 8.04 -1.46
C SER A 62 9.90 7.50 -2.40
N SER A 63 9.73 6.19 -2.53
CA SER A 63 8.76 5.56 -3.43
C SER A 63 7.34 6.04 -3.16
N GLU A 64 6.62 6.43 -4.21
CA GLU A 64 5.23 6.90 -4.10
C GLU A 64 4.28 5.79 -3.64
N GLY A 65 4.53 4.55 -4.06
CA GLY A 65 3.76 3.40 -3.59
C GLY A 65 3.93 3.17 -2.09
N LEU A 66 5.14 3.33 -1.54
CA LEU A 66 5.37 3.23 -0.11
C LEU A 66 4.70 4.39 0.64
N ILE A 67 4.82 5.62 0.14
CA ILE A 67 4.15 6.79 0.72
C ILE A 67 2.62 6.59 0.73
N ALA A 68 2.05 6.06 -0.37
CA ALA A 68 0.63 5.76 -0.46
C ALA A 68 0.19 4.66 0.52
N HIS A 69 1.05 3.68 0.76
CA HIS A 69 0.80 2.64 1.74
C HIS A 69 0.77 3.20 3.16
N GLU A 70 1.84 3.85 3.60
CA GLU A 70 1.95 4.35 4.97
C GLU A 70 0.92 5.44 5.30
N ILE A 71 0.60 6.33 4.35
CA ILE A 71 -0.48 7.32 4.55
C ILE A 71 -1.85 6.64 4.53
N GLY A 72 -2.04 5.59 3.75
CA GLY A 72 -3.29 4.84 3.64
C GLY A 72 -3.75 4.24 4.96
N HIS A 73 -2.84 3.80 5.81
CA HIS A 73 -3.13 3.29 7.14
C HIS A 73 -3.89 4.28 8.04
N ILE A 74 -3.84 5.58 7.75
CA ILE A 74 -4.62 6.57 8.50
C ILE A 74 -6.12 6.30 8.38
N TRP A 75 -6.59 5.85 7.23
CA TRP A 75 -7.99 5.46 7.03
C TRP A 75 -8.28 4.06 7.55
N PHE A 76 -7.42 3.08 7.21
CA PHE A 76 -7.70 1.65 7.44
C PHE A 76 -7.23 1.11 8.80
N TYR A 77 -6.48 1.90 9.54
CA TYR A 77 -6.09 1.67 10.92
C TYR A 77 -6.47 2.86 11.80
N GLY A 78 -6.00 4.06 11.45
CA GLY A 78 -6.13 5.25 12.31
C GLY A 78 -7.57 5.69 12.55
N ILE A 79 -8.45 5.64 11.56
CA ILE A 79 -9.88 5.99 11.68
C ILE A 79 -10.69 4.80 12.19
N LEU A 80 -10.46 3.60 11.66
CA LEU A 80 -11.24 2.41 12.01
C LEU A 80 -10.90 1.85 13.39
N GLY A 81 -9.68 2.05 13.88
CA GLY A 81 -9.26 1.63 15.21
C GLY A 81 -9.29 0.11 15.41
N ASN A 82 -9.04 -0.69 14.37
CA ASN A 82 -8.99 -2.13 14.45
C ASN A 82 -7.78 -2.62 15.27
N ASN A 83 -7.84 -3.84 15.75
CA ASN A 83 -6.75 -4.47 16.49
C ASN A 83 -5.78 -5.16 15.54
N GLU A 84 -4.69 -4.48 15.18
CA GLU A 84 -3.66 -4.96 14.26
C GLU A 84 -3.07 -6.33 14.65
N HIS A 85 -2.97 -6.63 15.94
CA HIS A 85 -2.42 -7.92 16.39
C HIS A 85 -3.34 -9.09 16.13
N GLU A 86 -4.63 -8.87 16.16
CA GLU A 86 -5.63 -9.92 15.97
C GLU A 86 -6.20 -9.91 14.54
N GLU A 87 -6.23 -8.74 13.91
CA GLU A 87 -6.89 -8.51 12.63
C GLU A 87 -5.99 -7.73 11.65
N ALA A 88 -4.70 -8.10 11.56
CA ALA A 88 -3.73 -7.43 10.68
C ALA A 88 -4.20 -7.27 9.21
N TRP A 89 -5.08 -8.14 8.75
CA TRP A 89 -5.64 -8.09 7.41
C TRP A 89 -6.56 -6.88 7.16
N LEU A 90 -7.21 -6.35 8.22
CA LEU A 90 -8.04 -5.14 8.13
C LEU A 90 -7.18 -3.89 7.92
N ASP A 91 -6.01 -3.87 8.51
CA ASP A 91 -5.04 -2.82 8.35
C ASP A 91 -4.25 -2.98 7.05
N GLU A 92 -3.40 -3.96 6.98
CA GLU A 92 -2.47 -4.17 5.88
C GLU A 92 -3.14 -4.56 4.55
N GLY A 93 -4.22 -5.33 4.62
CA GLY A 93 -4.91 -5.81 3.44
C GLY A 93 -5.68 -4.71 2.72
N PHE A 94 -6.40 -3.87 3.46
CA PHE A 94 -7.08 -2.71 2.91
C PHE A 94 -6.09 -1.67 2.40
N THR A 95 -5.02 -1.44 3.15
CA THR A 95 -3.96 -0.52 2.76
C THR A 95 -3.21 -1.01 1.51
N THR A 96 -2.92 -2.29 1.40
CA THR A 96 -2.34 -2.89 0.18
C THR A 96 -3.27 -2.75 -1.02
N PHE A 97 -4.57 -3.02 -0.83
CA PHE A 97 -5.58 -2.86 -1.86
C PHE A 97 -5.65 -1.40 -2.36
N GLN A 98 -5.78 -0.43 -1.44
CA GLN A 98 -5.90 0.97 -1.84
C GLN A 98 -4.61 1.49 -2.50
N THR A 99 -3.43 1.05 -2.05
CA THR A 99 -2.15 1.40 -2.66
C THR A 99 -2.08 0.94 -4.11
N GLY A 100 -2.45 -0.30 -4.37
CA GLY A 100 -2.51 -0.82 -5.73
C GLY A 100 -3.53 -0.09 -6.59
N TRP A 101 -4.69 0.23 -6.05
CA TRP A 101 -5.71 1.00 -6.76
C TRP A 101 -5.24 2.43 -7.06
N TYR A 102 -4.64 3.11 -6.08
CA TYR A 102 -4.01 4.41 -6.29
C TYR A 102 -2.96 4.37 -7.42
N MET A 103 -2.02 3.43 -7.35
CA MET A 103 -0.95 3.30 -8.33
C MET A 103 -1.48 3.01 -9.74
N MET A 104 -2.53 2.20 -9.88
CA MET A 104 -3.18 1.97 -11.18
C MET A 104 -3.85 3.22 -11.74
N ASN A 105 -4.43 4.07 -10.89
CA ASN A 105 -5.03 5.34 -11.33
C ASN A 105 -3.98 6.36 -11.74
N GLN A 106 -2.89 6.47 -11.00
CA GLN A 106 -1.81 7.43 -11.31
C GLN A 106 -0.94 6.97 -12.47
N TYR A 107 -0.73 5.67 -12.61
CA TYR A 107 0.18 5.05 -13.56
C TYR A 107 -0.52 3.88 -14.28
N PRO A 108 -1.53 4.19 -15.14
CA PRO A 108 -2.23 3.14 -15.86
C PRO A 108 -1.28 2.34 -16.75
N PRO A 109 -1.54 1.05 -17.01
CA PRO A 109 -0.67 0.16 -17.76
C PRO A 109 -0.29 0.68 -19.15
N ASP A 110 -1.18 1.45 -19.77
CA ASP A 110 -1.01 2.03 -21.10
C ASP A 110 -0.45 3.46 -21.09
N GLY A 111 -0.28 4.03 -19.91
CA GLY A 111 0.26 5.36 -19.70
C GLY A 111 1.80 5.35 -19.65
N HIS A 112 2.43 6.18 -20.46
CA HIS A 112 3.87 6.41 -20.47
C HIS A 112 4.36 7.18 -19.21
N GLY A 113 3.66 7.05 -18.11
CA GLY A 113 3.89 7.75 -16.86
C GLY A 113 4.74 6.96 -15.88
N GLY A 114 6.01 7.14 -15.94
CA GLY A 114 6.90 6.58 -14.94
C GLY A 114 8.36 6.69 -15.33
N SER A 115 8.88 7.90 -15.46
CA SER A 115 10.32 8.13 -15.33
C SER A 115 10.68 7.96 -13.86
N SER A 116 10.67 6.74 -13.38
CA SER A 116 11.27 6.43 -12.09
C SER A 116 12.75 6.17 -12.31
N ASN A 117 13.55 7.16 -11.99
CA ASN A 117 15.01 6.99 -11.89
C ASN A 117 15.41 6.24 -10.61
N ASP A 118 14.45 5.75 -9.82
CA ASP A 118 14.73 4.97 -8.65
C ASP A 118 14.84 3.46 -8.99
N LEU A 119 15.62 2.74 -8.20
CA LEU A 119 15.88 1.33 -8.39
C LEU A 119 14.62 0.47 -8.28
N PHE A 120 13.68 0.88 -7.41
CA PHE A 120 12.41 0.18 -7.21
C PHE A 120 11.49 0.36 -8.42
N GLY A 121 11.37 1.58 -8.94
CA GLY A 121 10.62 1.83 -10.15
C GLY A 121 11.23 1.15 -11.38
N LYS A 122 12.57 1.06 -11.48
CA LYS A 122 13.25 0.27 -12.51
C LYS A 122 13.02 -1.23 -12.35
N MET A 123 13.01 -1.74 -11.13
CA MET A 123 12.73 -3.13 -10.83
C MET A 123 11.27 -3.50 -11.11
N MET A 124 10.33 -2.62 -10.75
CA MET A 124 8.91 -2.73 -11.12
C MET A 124 8.71 -2.64 -12.63
N PHE A 125 9.44 -1.74 -13.31
CA PHE A 125 9.41 -1.62 -14.78
C PHE A 125 9.99 -2.86 -15.47
N LEU A 126 11.12 -3.40 -15.00
CA LEU A 126 11.70 -4.64 -15.49
C LEU A 126 10.78 -5.85 -15.22
N GLN A 127 10.18 -5.92 -14.05
CA GLN A 127 9.20 -6.96 -13.72
C GLN A 127 7.96 -6.83 -14.61
N LYS A 128 7.49 -5.61 -14.87
CA LYS A 128 6.40 -5.32 -15.80
C LYS A 128 6.78 -5.66 -17.27
N LEU A 129 7.99 -5.37 -17.69
CA LEU A 129 8.49 -5.71 -19.02
C LEU A 129 8.63 -7.23 -19.22
N LEU A 130 8.99 -7.97 -18.18
CA LEU A 130 9.17 -9.42 -18.21
C LEU A 130 7.88 -10.21 -17.96
N THR A 131 6.87 -9.60 -17.33
CA THR A 131 5.67 -10.31 -16.86
C THR A 131 4.35 -9.69 -17.33
N SER A 132 4.33 -8.52 -17.95
CA SER A 132 3.12 -7.73 -18.30
C SER A 132 2.10 -7.54 -17.15
N ASN A 133 2.51 -7.71 -15.90
CA ASN A 133 1.60 -7.88 -14.79
C ASN A 133 1.41 -6.59 -14.00
N SER A 134 0.15 -6.20 -13.81
CA SER A 134 -0.26 -5.18 -12.86
C SER A 134 -0.01 -5.65 -11.40
N LEU A 135 -0.08 -4.73 -10.43
CA LEU A 135 -0.01 -5.09 -9.00
C LEU A 135 -1.09 -6.12 -8.62
N VAL A 136 -2.25 -6.09 -9.29
CA VAL A 136 -3.33 -7.06 -9.13
C VAL A 136 -2.88 -8.45 -9.57
N GLU A 137 -2.24 -8.57 -10.72
CA GLU A 137 -1.73 -9.86 -11.22
C GLU A 137 -0.62 -10.41 -10.33
N SER A 138 0.25 -9.55 -9.81
CA SER A 138 1.26 -9.96 -8.82
C SER A 138 0.60 -10.56 -7.57
N ALA A 139 -0.43 -9.91 -7.03
CA ALA A 139 -1.19 -10.42 -5.89
C ALA A 139 -1.93 -11.73 -6.24
N GLN A 140 -2.45 -11.88 -7.45
CA GLN A 140 -3.05 -13.14 -7.92
C GLN A 140 -2.04 -14.29 -7.95
N TRP A 141 -0.84 -14.04 -8.43
CA TRP A 141 0.23 -15.03 -8.44
C TRP A 141 0.67 -15.45 -7.04
N ASP A 142 0.77 -14.49 -6.12
CA ASP A 142 1.07 -14.80 -4.72
C ASP A 142 -0.02 -15.66 -4.09
N VAL A 143 -1.29 -15.33 -4.31
CA VAL A 143 -2.42 -16.12 -3.85
C VAL A 143 -2.37 -17.54 -4.43
N ALA A 144 -2.17 -17.70 -5.73
CA ALA A 144 -2.08 -18.98 -6.38
C ALA A 144 -0.92 -19.84 -5.82
N ARG A 145 0.24 -19.24 -5.61
CA ARG A 145 1.42 -19.89 -5.03
C ARG A 145 1.14 -20.40 -3.62
N PHE A 146 0.55 -19.57 -2.74
CA PHE A 146 0.28 -19.97 -1.36
C PHE A 146 -0.84 -20.98 -1.25
N VAL A 147 -1.89 -20.90 -2.06
CA VAL A 147 -2.95 -21.90 -2.11
C VAL A 147 -2.40 -23.27 -2.50
N THR A 148 -1.51 -23.30 -3.50
CA THR A 148 -0.90 -24.56 -3.98
C THR A 148 0.20 -25.11 -3.08
N SER A 149 0.79 -24.28 -2.22
CA SER A 149 1.88 -24.71 -1.31
C SER A 149 1.40 -25.42 -0.06
N GLY A 150 0.10 -25.49 0.20
CA GLY A 150 -0.47 -26.06 1.42
C GLY A 150 -0.44 -25.15 2.65
N TYR A 151 0.08 -23.93 2.53
CA TYR A 151 0.10 -22.93 3.62
C TYR A 151 -1.10 -21.98 3.63
N ASN A 152 -2.19 -22.37 2.97
CA ASN A 152 -3.41 -21.57 2.92
C ASN A 152 -4.16 -21.62 4.25
N THR A 153 -3.98 -20.60 5.07
CA THR A 153 -4.66 -20.43 6.36
C THR A 153 -5.77 -19.36 6.26
N PRO A 154 -6.75 -19.33 7.19
CA PRO A 154 -7.75 -18.26 7.23
C PRO A 154 -7.11 -16.88 7.32
N ILE A 155 -7.75 -15.87 6.69
CA ILE A 155 -7.33 -14.47 6.78
C ILE A 155 -7.54 -13.97 8.22
N ALA A 156 -8.72 -14.24 8.78
CA ALA A 156 -9.06 -13.84 10.14
C ALA A 156 -8.34 -14.75 11.14
N GLY A 157 -7.27 -14.23 11.69
CA GLY A 157 -6.47 -14.93 12.69
C GLY A 157 -5.40 -14.03 13.26
N SER A 158 -5.06 -14.27 14.54
CA SER A 158 -4.03 -13.50 15.23
C SER A 158 -2.68 -13.59 14.51
N SER A 159 -2.07 -12.46 14.25
CA SER A 159 -0.74 -12.35 13.65
C SER A 159 0.32 -13.09 14.47
N ARG A 160 0.13 -13.16 15.80
CA ARG A 160 1.02 -13.86 16.74
C ARG A 160 1.02 -15.37 16.56
N LYS A 161 -0.02 -15.93 15.92
CA LYS A 161 -0.18 -17.36 15.66
C LYS A 161 0.21 -17.75 14.24
N SER A 162 0.72 -16.80 13.46
CA SER A 162 1.16 -17.09 12.10
C SER A 162 2.32 -18.10 12.11
N PRO A 163 2.29 -19.14 11.25
CA PRO A 163 3.34 -20.15 11.18
C PRO A 163 4.71 -19.61 10.69
N GLY A 164 4.78 -18.37 10.27
CA GLY A 164 6.00 -17.72 9.82
C GLY A 164 5.74 -16.42 9.08
N TYR A 165 6.80 -15.64 8.89
CA TYR A 165 6.73 -14.31 8.27
C TYR A 165 6.10 -14.31 6.86
N SER A 166 6.45 -15.31 6.04
CA SER A 166 5.88 -15.40 4.68
C SER A 166 4.37 -15.69 4.68
N VAL A 167 3.89 -16.53 5.62
CA VAL A 167 2.46 -16.81 5.78
C VAL A 167 1.73 -15.59 6.33
N TYR A 168 2.34 -14.89 7.27
CA TYR A 168 1.82 -13.62 7.77
C TYR A 168 1.68 -12.60 6.64
N GLY A 169 2.75 -12.33 5.89
CA GLY A 169 2.72 -11.38 4.78
C GLY A 169 1.65 -11.73 3.73
N TYR A 170 1.50 -13.02 3.40
CA TYR A 170 0.46 -13.46 2.50
C TYR A 170 -0.96 -13.20 3.04
N ASN A 171 -1.23 -13.59 4.30
CA ASN A 171 -2.56 -13.48 4.89
C ASN A 171 -2.94 -12.05 5.28
N ALA A 172 -1.97 -11.22 5.69
CA ALA A 172 -2.23 -9.84 6.07
C ALA A 172 -2.31 -8.90 4.85
N TYR A 173 -1.51 -9.11 3.81
CA TYR A 173 -1.35 -8.21 2.66
C TYR A 173 -2.04 -8.74 1.40
N SER A 174 -1.48 -9.78 0.77
CA SER A 174 -1.84 -10.17 -0.60
C SER A 174 -3.23 -10.77 -0.71
N LYS A 175 -3.58 -11.70 0.18
CA LYS A 175 -4.85 -12.43 0.13
C LYS A 175 -6.06 -11.53 0.38
N PRO A 176 -6.08 -10.66 1.42
CA PRO A 176 -7.19 -9.74 1.62
C PRO A 176 -7.25 -8.65 0.54
N ALA A 177 -6.13 -8.14 0.05
CA ALA A 177 -6.15 -7.21 -1.08
C ALA A 177 -6.80 -7.83 -2.31
N MET A 178 -6.50 -9.08 -2.65
CA MET A 178 -7.16 -9.81 -3.73
C MET A 178 -8.66 -10.01 -3.51
N MET A 179 -9.06 -10.31 -2.28
CA MET A 179 -10.47 -10.40 -1.92
C MET A 179 -11.19 -9.08 -2.21
N LEU A 180 -10.59 -7.95 -1.84
CA LEU A 180 -11.16 -6.61 -2.07
C LEU A 180 -11.19 -6.25 -3.56
N TYR A 181 -10.17 -6.58 -4.35
CA TYR A 181 -10.20 -6.40 -5.80
C TYR A 181 -11.33 -7.18 -6.45
N ASN A 182 -11.54 -8.45 -6.07
CA ASN A 182 -12.63 -9.26 -6.57
C ASN A 182 -13.99 -8.70 -6.15
N LEU A 183 -14.13 -8.28 -4.90
CA LEU A 183 -15.36 -7.69 -4.37
C LEU A 183 -15.70 -6.39 -5.12
N ARG A 184 -14.72 -5.51 -5.32
CA ARG A 184 -14.89 -4.28 -6.12
C ARG A 184 -15.29 -4.58 -7.56
N GLY A 185 -14.67 -5.59 -8.18
CA GLY A 185 -15.03 -6.03 -9.53
C GLY A 185 -16.46 -6.57 -9.62
N TYR A 186 -16.90 -7.31 -8.59
CA TYR A 186 -18.25 -7.85 -8.54
C TYR A 186 -19.33 -6.80 -8.27
N LEU A 187 -19.09 -5.87 -7.34
CA LEU A 187 -20.07 -4.85 -6.93
C LEU A 187 -20.12 -3.65 -7.88
N GLY A 188 -19.02 -3.36 -8.55
CA GLY A 188 -18.76 -2.07 -9.20
C GLY A 188 -18.29 -1.02 -8.19
N GLU A 189 -17.58 0.01 -8.65
CA GLU A 189 -16.90 0.98 -7.80
C GLU A 189 -17.86 1.74 -6.86
N GLU A 190 -18.99 2.20 -7.36
CA GLU A 190 -19.95 2.99 -6.60
C GLU A 190 -20.50 2.22 -5.38
N ARG A 191 -20.96 0.98 -5.61
CA ARG A 191 -21.50 0.14 -4.53
C ARG A 191 -20.41 -0.30 -3.56
N PHE A 192 -19.23 -0.57 -4.07
CA PHE A 192 -18.08 -0.93 -3.25
C PHE A 192 -17.72 0.22 -2.29
N LEU A 193 -17.57 1.45 -2.78
CA LEU A 193 -17.29 2.62 -1.95
C LEU A 193 -18.42 2.95 -0.95
N SER A 194 -19.68 2.71 -1.34
CA SER A 194 -20.82 2.89 -0.42
C SER A 194 -20.84 1.88 0.72
N ALA A 195 -20.16 0.74 0.56
CA ALA A 195 -20.06 -0.31 1.58
C ALA A 195 -18.80 -0.19 2.46
N MET A 196 -17.83 0.62 2.05
CA MET A 196 -16.60 0.92 2.80
C MET A 196 -16.80 2.09 3.75
#